data_990192aa87015ce994718906d8a968e8
#
_entry.id   990192aa87015ce994718906d8a968e8
#
_cell.length_a   1.000
_cell.length_b   1.000
_cell.length_c   1.000
_cell.angle_alpha   90.00
_cell.angle_beta   90.00
_cell.angle_gamma   90.00
#
_symmetry.space_group_name_H-M   'P 1'
#
loop_
_entity.id
_entity.type
_entity.pdbx_description
1 polymer ?
#
loop_
_entity_poly.entity_id
_entity_poly.type
_entity_poly.pdbx_seq_one_letter_code
_entity_poly.pdbx_strand_id
1 'polypeptide(L)'
;KETIKRIGLNKEKKIVVALSGGKDSTVVAYLLHKLGHKIEGLHIDLKIGKYSEECLKKVVELCKLLDMRLHLYDMKKEMGSGMCYLRTAIQTEHYKQKKSQIKNCAICGVIKKWILNKAVRGLKADYIATGHNLDDEAQTILMNVFKGSLELSASSGIVTKNISNKKFIPRIKPL
;
A
#
# COMPACT_ATOMS: atom_id res chain seq x y z
N LYS A 1 -19.19 -1.76 6.00
CA LYS A 1 -19.64 -0.85 7.09
C LYS A 1 -19.21 -1.37 8.47
N GLU A 2 -19.40 -2.63 8.73
CA GLU A 2 -19.11 -3.26 10.03
C GLU A 2 -17.61 -3.19 10.39
N THR A 3 -16.73 -3.55 9.45
CA THR A 3 -15.28 -3.46 9.60
C THR A 3 -14.82 -2.05 9.99
N ILE A 4 -15.34 -1.02 9.32
CA ILE A 4 -15.00 0.38 9.61
C ILE A 4 -15.49 0.80 11.00
N LYS A 5 -16.68 0.34 11.42
CA LYS A 5 -17.15 0.53 12.80
C LYS A 5 -16.27 -0.15 13.83
N ARG A 6 -15.83 -1.39 13.56
CA ARG A 6 -14.92 -2.15 14.44
C ARG A 6 -13.53 -1.49 14.59
N ILE A 7 -13.07 -0.80 13.55
CA ILE A 7 -11.79 -0.04 13.59
C ILE A 7 -11.95 1.22 14.48
N GLY A 8 -13.18 1.71 14.69
CA GLY A 8 -13.43 2.92 15.47
C GLY A 8 -12.85 4.18 14.80
N LEU A 9 -12.90 4.26 13.46
CA LEU A 9 -12.36 5.39 12.72
C LEU A 9 -13.13 6.68 13.03
N ASN A 10 -12.45 7.63 13.65
CA ASN A 10 -12.98 8.99 13.80
C ASN A 10 -12.95 9.71 12.46
N LYS A 11 -14.05 10.39 12.09
CA LYS A 11 -14.18 11.16 10.84
C LYS A 11 -13.23 12.35 10.76
N GLU A 12 -12.76 12.85 11.90
CA GLU A 12 -11.76 13.93 11.96
C GLU A 12 -10.37 13.50 11.48
N LYS A 13 -10.08 12.20 11.51
CA LYS A 13 -8.80 11.64 11.13
C LYS A 13 -8.58 11.67 9.63
N LYS A 14 -7.41 12.11 9.23
CA LYS A 14 -6.98 12.14 7.84
C LYS A 14 -6.54 10.74 7.40
N ILE A 15 -7.17 10.21 6.35
CA ILE A 15 -6.87 8.90 5.80
C ILE A 15 -6.29 9.07 4.40
N VAL A 16 -5.14 8.46 4.13
CA VAL A 16 -4.60 8.36 2.78
C VAL A 16 -4.90 6.96 2.24
N VAL A 17 -5.60 6.90 1.11
CA VAL A 17 -5.92 5.65 0.41
C VAL A 17 -4.83 5.32 -0.59
N ALA A 18 -4.20 4.16 -0.45
CA ALA A 18 -3.22 3.66 -1.40
C ALA A 18 -3.94 3.14 -2.65
N LEU A 19 -3.88 3.90 -3.74
CA LEU A 19 -4.57 3.63 -5.00
C LEU A 19 -3.64 2.90 -5.97
N SER A 20 -3.93 1.64 -6.25
CA SER A 20 -3.17 0.83 -7.22
C SER A 20 -3.72 0.91 -8.65
N GLY A 21 -4.91 1.46 -8.85
CA GLY A 21 -5.66 1.39 -10.11
C GLY A 21 -6.46 0.09 -10.27
N GLY A 22 -6.45 -0.79 -9.26
CA GLY A 22 -7.26 -2.01 -9.22
C GLY A 22 -8.60 -1.82 -8.49
N LYS A 23 -9.52 -2.77 -8.71
CA LYS A 23 -10.90 -2.75 -8.19
C LYS A 23 -10.98 -2.53 -6.67
N ASP A 24 -10.17 -3.26 -5.90
CA ASP A 24 -10.27 -3.26 -4.44
C ASP A 24 -9.88 -1.91 -3.83
N SER A 25 -8.80 -1.29 -4.34
CA SER A 25 -8.42 0.06 -3.91
C SER A 25 -9.45 1.12 -4.29
N THR A 26 -10.12 0.95 -5.43
CA THR A 26 -11.24 1.81 -5.88
C THR A 26 -12.43 1.68 -4.94
N VAL A 27 -12.80 0.45 -4.58
CA VAL A 27 -13.92 0.19 -3.65
C VAL A 27 -13.63 0.78 -2.27
N VAL A 28 -12.40 0.64 -1.75
CA VAL A 28 -12.01 1.25 -0.47
C VAL A 28 -12.16 2.78 -0.51
N ALA A 29 -11.66 3.44 -1.56
CA ALA A 29 -11.80 4.88 -1.70
C ALA A 29 -13.27 5.31 -1.74
N TYR A 30 -14.08 4.66 -2.57
CA TYR A 30 -15.51 4.93 -2.68
C TYR A 30 -16.26 4.74 -1.36
N LEU A 31 -16.01 3.64 -0.65
CA LEU A 31 -16.67 3.36 0.62
C LEU A 31 -16.31 4.37 1.71
N LEU A 32 -15.03 4.72 1.84
CA LEU A 32 -14.59 5.70 2.83
C LEU A 32 -15.15 7.09 2.52
N HIS A 33 -15.16 7.49 1.24
CA HIS A 33 -15.77 8.73 0.78
C HIS A 33 -17.27 8.76 1.09
N LYS A 34 -18.03 7.71 0.72
CA LYS A 34 -19.48 7.61 0.97
C LYS A 34 -19.84 7.62 2.46
N LEU A 35 -18.94 7.17 3.33
CA LEU A 35 -19.11 7.22 4.78
C LEU A 35 -18.72 8.57 5.40
N GLY A 36 -18.28 9.52 4.59
CA GLY A 36 -17.96 10.89 4.99
C GLY A 36 -16.63 11.03 5.74
N HIS A 37 -15.66 10.13 5.48
CA HIS A 37 -14.29 10.28 6.00
C HIS A 37 -13.48 11.28 5.18
N LYS A 38 -12.56 11.98 5.84
CA LYS A 38 -11.56 12.86 5.19
C LYS A 38 -10.49 11.99 4.51
N ILE A 39 -10.60 11.80 3.20
CA ILE A 39 -9.68 10.96 2.43
C ILE A 39 -8.90 11.73 1.39
N GLU A 40 -7.66 11.30 1.16
CA GLU A 40 -6.82 11.71 0.03
C GLU A 40 -6.26 10.44 -0.64
N GLY A 41 -6.08 10.49 -1.95
CA GLY A 41 -5.49 9.39 -2.71
C GLY A 41 -3.96 9.49 -2.80
N LEU A 42 -3.26 8.38 -2.72
CA LEU A 42 -1.85 8.26 -3.04
C LEU A 42 -1.64 7.15 -4.06
N HIS A 43 -1.09 7.50 -5.22
CA HIS A 43 -0.67 6.55 -6.23
C HIS A 43 0.85 6.53 -6.35
N ILE A 44 1.43 5.33 -6.39
CA ILE A 44 2.86 5.12 -6.63
C ILE A 44 3.03 4.66 -8.08
N ASP A 45 3.50 5.55 -8.93
CA ASP A 45 3.83 5.21 -10.31
C ASP A 45 5.18 4.47 -10.35
N LEU A 46 5.09 3.17 -10.56
CA LEU A 46 6.25 2.25 -10.52
C LEU A 46 7.10 2.30 -11.78
N LYS A 47 6.64 3.01 -12.82
CA LYS A 47 7.29 3.06 -14.14
C LYS A 47 7.51 1.67 -14.76
N ILE A 48 6.46 0.85 -14.77
CA ILE A 48 6.42 -0.49 -15.38
C ILE A 48 5.66 -0.40 -16.71
N GLY A 49 6.16 0.38 -17.67
CA GLY A 49 5.60 0.51 -19.02
C GLY A 49 4.12 0.88 -19.05
N LYS A 50 3.41 0.44 -20.08
CA LYS A 50 1.98 0.74 -20.34
C LYS A 50 1.06 0.42 -19.16
N TYR A 51 1.37 -0.64 -18.42
CA TYR A 51 0.57 -1.00 -17.23
C TYR A 51 0.49 0.14 -16.19
N SER A 52 1.62 0.81 -15.91
CA SER A 52 1.64 1.94 -14.97
C SER A 52 0.81 3.12 -15.49
N GLU A 53 0.85 3.37 -16.79
CA GLU A 53 0.09 4.45 -17.43
C GLU A 53 -1.43 4.20 -17.34
N GLU A 54 -1.86 2.96 -17.59
CA GLU A 54 -3.26 2.57 -17.48
C GLU A 54 -3.78 2.65 -16.03
N CYS A 55 -2.96 2.20 -15.07
CA CYS A 55 -3.29 2.32 -13.66
C CYS A 55 -3.45 3.78 -13.24
N LEU A 56 -2.52 4.65 -13.68
CA LEU A 56 -2.57 6.07 -13.39
C LEU A 56 -3.82 6.74 -13.96
N LYS A 57 -4.19 6.43 -15.21
CA LYS A 57 -5.43 6.94 -15.83
C LYS A 57 -6.66 6.62 -14.99
N LYS A 58 -6.83 5.35 -14.60
CA LYS A 58 -7.95 4.89 -13.75
C LYS A 58 -7.98 5.60 -12.40
N VAL A 59 -6.81 5.82 -11.80
CA VAL A 59 -6.71 6.52 -10.50
C VAL A 59 -7.10 7.98 -10.63
N VAL A 60 -6.65 8.67 -11.70
CA VAL A 60 -7.01 10.06 -11.97
C VAL A 60 -8.53 10.20 -12.18
N GLU A 61 -9.14 9.32 -12.96
CA GLU A 61 -10.59 9.29 -13.17
C GLU A 61 -11.36 9.08 -11.87
N LEU A 62 -10.93 8.13 -11.05
CA LEU A 62 -11.53 7.89 -9.73
C LEU A 62 -11.44 9.13 -8.83
N CYS A 63 -10.28 9.76 -8.76
CA CYS A 63 -10.09 10.94 -7.92
C CYS A 63 -10.93 12.13 -8.39
N LYS A 64 -11.10 12.29 -9.70
CA LYS A 64 -12.02 13.30 -10.27
C LYS A 64 -13.48 12.99 -9.90
N LEU A 65 -13.90 11.73 -10.03
CA LEU A 65 -15.27 11.30 -9.71
C LEU A 65 -15.63 11.53 -8.24
N LEU A 66 -14.67 11.33 -7.34
CA LEU A 66 -14.87 11.48 -5.89
C LEU A 66 -14.49 12.88 -5.36
N ASP A 67 -14.13 13.81 -6.22
CA ASP A 67 -13.57 15.12 -5.82
C ASP A 67 -12.49 14.98 -4.73
N MET A 68 -11.60 14.00 -4.94
CA MET A 68 -10.57 13.60 -3.99
C MET A 68 -9.20 14.06 -4.43
N ARG A 69 -8.44 14.70 -3.54
CA ARG A 69 -7.07 15.11 -3.81
C ARG A 69 -6.18 13.90 -4.07
N LEU A 70 -5.47 13.91 -5.21
CA LEU A 70 -4.51 12.88 -5.59
C LEU A 70 -3.07 13.34 -5.34
N HIS A 71 -2.31 12.50 -4.65
CA HIS A 71 -0.86 12.62 -4.53
C HIS A 71 -0.21 11.55 -5.41
N LEU A 72 0.70 11.98 -6.27
CA LEU A 72 1.44 11.10 -7.16
C LEU A 72 2.89 10.98 -6.69
N TYR A 73 3.33 9.76 -6.41
CA TYR A 73 4.73 9.43 -6.17
C TYR A 73 5.33 8.83 -7.44
N ASP A 74 6.11 9.61 -8.17
CA ASP A 74 6.81 9.16 -9.38
C ASP A 74 8.16 8.58 -8.99
N MET A 75 8.32 7.25 -9.15
CA MET A 75 9.56 6.57 -8.76
C MET A 75 10.78 7.07 -9.53
N LYS A 76 10.63 7.43 -10.80
CA LYS A 76 11.76 7.91 -11.61
C LYS A 76 12.24 9.26 -11.10
N LYS A 77 11.33 10.16 -10.72
CA LYS A 77 11.66 11.46 -10.14
C LYS A 77 12.29 11.34 -8.76
N GLU A 78 11.71 10.51 -7.90
CA GLU A 78 12.04 10.46 -6.47
C GLU A 78 13.23 9.53 -6.15
N MET A 79 13.45 8.53 -6.98
CA MET A 79 14.45 7.48 -6.76
C MET A 79 15.44 7.32 -7.93
N GLY A 80 15.34 8.15 -8.95
CA GLY A 80 16.20 8.13 -10.13
C GLY A 80 15.88 7.02 -11.15
N SER A 81 15.03 6.04 -10.80
CA SER A 81 14.73 4.90 -11.68
C SER A 81 13.37 4.25 -11.37
N GLY A 82 12.87 3.42 -12.29
CA GLY A 82 11.68 2.63 -12.10
C GLY A 82 11.91 1.35 -11.28
N MET A 83 10.82 0.71 -10.87
CA MET A 83 10.83 -0.50 -10.02
C MET A 83 11.65 -1.64 -10.61
N CYS A 84 11.57 -1.87 -11.92
CA CYS A 84 12.29 -2.97 -12.57
C CYS A 84 13.82 -2.81 -12.44
N TYR A 85 14.32 -1.61 -12.65
CA TYR A 85 15.75 -1.33 -12.51
C TYR A 85 16.24 -1.51 -11.07
N LEU A 86 15.54 -0.91 -10.11
CA LEU A 86 15.89 -1.04 -8.68
C LEU A 86 15.91 -2.50 -8.23
N ARG A 87 14.92 -3.28 -8.65
CA ARG A 87 14.86 -4.71 -8.37
C ARG A 87 16.08 -5.45 -8.89
N THR A 88 16.42 -5.22 -10.16
CA THR A 88 17.60 -5.86 -10.80
C THR A 88 18.91 -5.44 -10.11
N ALA A 89 19.07 -4.17 -9.79
CA ALA A 89 20.25 -3.67 -9.10
C ALA A 89 20.43 -4.33 -7.72
N ILE A 90 19.35 -4.45 -6.93
CA ILE A 90 19.41 -5.11 -5.62
C ILE A 90 19.76 -6.59 -5.77
N GLN A 91 19.17 -7.30 -6.74
CA GLN A 91 19.50 -8.71 -6.98
C GLN A 91 20.96 -8.92 -7.41
N THR A 92 21.45 -8.07 -8.30
CA THR A 92 22.85 -8.12 -8.76
C THR A 92 23.80 -7.91 -7.59
N GLU A 93 23.51 -6.96 -6.72
CA GLU A 93 24.33 -6.68 -5.54
C GLU A 93 24.33 -7.86 -4.54
N HIS A 94 23.15 -8.47 -4.28
CA HIS A 94 23.05 -9.68 -3.47
C HIS A 94 23.85 -10.85 -4.05
N TYR A 95 23.82 -11.02 -5.37
CA TYR A 95 24.59 -12.06 -6.05
C TYR A 95 26.10 -11.85 -5.87
N LYS A 96 26.60 -10.62 -6.06
CA LYS A 96 28.00 -10.26 -5.83
C LYS A 96 28.46 -10.56 -4.39
N GLN A 97 27.59 -10.33 -3.41
CA GLN A 97 27.87 -10.59 -2.00
C GLN A 97 27.68 -12.07 -1.60
N LYS A 98 27.46 -12.98 -2.54
CA LYS A 98 27.17 -14.42 -2.31
C LYS A 98 26.03 -14.67 -1.32
N LYS A 99 25.06 -13.74 -1.20
CA LYS A 99 23.86 -13.90 -0.39
C LYS A 99 22.79 -14.67 -1.13
N SER A 100 21.85 -15.26 -0.36
CA SER A 100 20.72 -15.96 -0.93
C SER A 100 19.87 -15.05 -1.83
N GLN A 101 19.35 -15.59 -2.93
CA GLN A 101 18.55 -14.83 -3.88
C GLN A 101 17.24 -14.37 -3.26
N ILE A 102 16.97 -13.06 -3.30
CA ILE A 102 15.72 -12.49 -2.82
C ILE A 102 14.66 -12.59 -3.92
N LYS A 103 13.45 -13.05 -3.57
CA LYS A 103 12.33 -13.11 -4.51
C LYS A 103 11.93 -11.71 -4.96
N ASN A 104 11.66 -11.52 -6.25
CA ASN A 104 11.26 -10.26 -6.86
C ASN A 104 10.09 -9.57 -6.13
N CYS A 105 9.06 -10.35 -5.78
CA CYS A 105 7.89 -9.84 -5.06
C CYS A 105 8.24 -9.30 -3.66
N ALA A 106 9.22 -9.90 -2.99
CA ALA A 106 9.67 -9.42 -1.68
C ALA A 106 10.35 -8.06 -1.80
N ILE A 107 11.25 -7.89 -2.76
CA ILE A 107 11.92 -6.60 -3.02
C ILE A 107 10.88 -5.52 -3.33
N CYS A 108 9.98 -5.79 -4.30
CA CYS A 108 8.93 -4.85 -4.67
C CYS A 108 8.03 -4.50 -3.48
N GLY A 109 7.67 -5.50 -2.66
CA GLY A 109 6.84 -5.31 -1.48
C GLY A 109 7.48 -4.39 -0.44
N VAL A 110 8.77 -4.58 -0.16
CA VAL A 110 9.52 -3.74 0.79
C VAL A 110 9.63 -2.30 0.28
N ILE A 111 10.02 -2.11 -0.98
CA ILE A 111 10.14 -0.77 -1.58
C ILE A 111 8.79 -0.05 -1.56
N LYS A 112 7.71 -0.69 -2.00
CA LYS A 112 6.36 -0.09 -1.97
C LYS A 112 5.92 0.30 -0.56
N LYS A 113 6.15 -0.57 0.43
CA LYS A 113 5.83 -0.29 1.84
C LYS A 113 6.61 0.90 2.38
N TRP A 114 7.88 1.00 2.04
CA TRP A 114 8.75 2.11 2.46
C TRP A 114 8.29 3.43 1.83
N ILE A 115 8.06 3.46 0.50
CA ILE A 115 7.58 4.64 -0.22
C ILE A 115 6.24 5.10 0.35
N LEU A 116 5.29 4.18 0.52
CA LEU A 116 3.97 4.47 1.03
C LEU A 116 4.05 5.13 2.41
N ASN A 117 4.85 4.55 3.31
CA ASN A 117 5.03 5.09 4.65
C ASN A 117 5.70 6.47 4.63
N LYS A 118 6.76 6.66 3.83
CA LYS A 118 7.48 7.93 3.67
C LYS A 118 6.54 9.04 3.16
N ALA A 119 5.82 8.76 2.08
CA ALA A 119 4.91 9.71 1.46
C ALA A 119 3.76 10.11 2.41
N VAL A 120 3.11 9.14 3.05
CA VAL A 120 1.98 9.41 3.94
C VAL A 120 2.40 10.16 5.21
N ARG A 121 3.61 9.91 5.72
CA ARG A 121 4.17 10.73 6.81
C ARG A 121 4.36 12.19 6.40
N GLY A 122 4.85 12.44 5.18
CA GLY A 122 4.97 13.79 4.64
C GLY A 122 3.62 14.50 4.52
N LEU A 123 2.54 13.75 4.29
CA LEU A 123 1.17 14.26 4.23
C LEU A 123 0.53 14.44 5.60
N LYS A 124 1.22 14.10 6.70
CA LYS A 124 0.71 14.16 8.08
C LYS A 124 -0.64 13.44 8.24
N ALA A 125 -0.79 12.29 7.59
CA ALA A 125 -2.01 11.48 7.71
C ALA A 125 -1.96 10.56 8.94
N ASP A 126 -3.14 10.28 9.48
CA ASP A 126 -3.29 9.42 10.67
C ASP A 126 -3.31 7.93 10.29
N TYR A 127 -3.84 7.60 9.11
CA TYR A 127 -4.00 6.22 8.63
C TYR A 127 -3.69 6.07 7.15
N ILE A 128 -3.25 4.86 6.79
CA ILE A 128 -3.17 4.38 5.41
C ILE A 128 -4.26 3.36 5.18
N ALA A 129 -5.19 3.59 4.26
CA ALA A 129 -6.14 2.58 3.83
C ALA A 129 -5.62 1.81 2.61
N THR A 130 -5.73 0.50 2.64
CA THR A 130 -5.31 -0.38 1.53
C THR A 130 -6.44 -1.28 1.10
N GLY A 131 -6.46 -1.67 -0.18
CA GLY A 131 -7.46 -2.55 -0.79
C GLY A 131 -7.30 -4.03 -0.46
N HIS A 132 -6.58 -4.40 0.60
CA HIS A 132 -6.51 -5.79 1.03
C HIS A 132 -7.86 -6.23 1.59
N ASN A 133 -8.33 -7.38 1.13
CA ASN A 133 -9.60 -7.98 1.53
C ASN A 133 -9.37 -9.24 2.36
N LEU A 134 -10.45 -9.88 2.80
CA LEU A 134 -10.41 -11.09 3.63
C LEU A 134 -9.71 -12.25 2.92
N ASP A 135 -9.92 -12.41 1.61
CA ASP A 135 -9.28 -13.47 0.83
C ASP A 135 -7.76 -13.30 0.78
N ASP A 136 -7.26 -12.06 0.64
CA ASP A 136 -5.82 -11.75 0.68
C ASP A 136 -5.21 -12.14 2.04
N GLU A 137 -5.94 -11.88 3.14
CA GLU A 137 -5.50 -12.26 4.48
C GLU A 137 -5.48 -13.77 4.66
N ALA A 138 -6.54 -14.46 4.23
CA ALA A 138 -6.62 -15.92 4.30
C ALA A 138 -5.50 -16.58 3.49
N GLN A 139 -5.27 -16.12 2.26
CA GLN A 139 -4.16 -16.60 1.43
C GLN A 139 -2.80 -16.34 2.07
N THR A 140 -2.62 -15.17 2.69
CA THR A 140 -1.36 -14.84 3.38
C THR A 140 -1.13 -15.78 4.57
N ILE A 141 -2.15 -16.05 5.37
CA ILE A 141 -2.07 -16.97 6.50
C ILE A 141 -1.72 -18.38 6.02
N LEU A 142 -2.43 -18.89 5.00
CA LEU A 142 -2.15 -20.20 4.42
C LEU A 142 -0.73 -20.32 3.89
N MET A 143 -0.26 -19.30 3.16
CA MET A 143 1.12 -19.27 2.67
C MET A 143 2.15 -19.28 3.82
N ASN A 144 1.88 -18.60 4.92
CA ASN A 144 2.77 -18.59 6.08
C ASN A 144 2.77 -19.95 6.79
N VAL A 145 1.62 -20.62 6.89
CA VAL A 145 1.52 -22.01 7.40
C VAL A 145 2.38 -22.96 6.57
N PHE A 146 2.21 -22.94 5.22
CA PHE A 146 2.99 -23.82 4.34
C PHE A 146 4.51 -23.54 4.36
N LYS A 147 4.91 -22.32 4.73
CA LYS A 147 6.34 -21.95 4.87
C LYS A 147 6.89 -22.22 6.27
N GLY A 148 6.10 -22.70 7.21
CA GLY A 148 6.50 -22.88 8.61
C GLY A 148 6.77 -21.54 9.33
N SER A 149 6.19 -20.42 8.86
CA SER A 149 6.46 -19.08 9.37
C SER A 149 5.20 -18.47 10.01
N LEU A 150 4.60 -19.18 10.96
CA LEU A 150 3.36 -18.76 11.63
C LEU A 150 3.48 -17.41 12.35
N GLU A 151 4.66 -17.08 12.85
CA GLU A 151 4.97 -15.80 13.52
C GLU A 151 4.62 -14.58 12.64
N LEU A 152 4.77 -14.71 11.30
CA LEU A 152 4.41 -13.65 10.37
C LEU A 152 2.89 -13.41 10.31
N SER A 153 2.09 -14.39 10.70
CA SER A 153 0.63 -14.27 10.76
C SER A 153 0.15 -13.53 12.00
N ALA A 154 0.95 -13.45 13.05
CA ALA A 154 0.62 -12.71 14.27
C ALA A 154 0.45 -11.20 14.04
N SER A 155 1.01 -10.67 12.95
CA SER A 155 0.85 -9.27 12.53
C SER A 155 -0.32 -9.04 11.57
N SER A 156 -1.07 -10.10 11.20
CA SER A 156 -2.25 -10.03 10.34
C SER A 156 -3.43 -9.43 11.12
N GLY A 157 -4.31 -8.71 10.43
CA GLY A 157 -5.52 -8.14 11.03
C GLY A 157 -6.00 -6.88 10.33
N ILE A 158 -7.18 -6.42 10.73
CA ILE A 158 -7.89 -5.27 10.16
C ILE A 158 -7.07 -3.97 10.29
N VAL A 159 -6.32 -3.85 11.39
CA VAL A 159 -5.42 -2.71 11.65
C VAL A 159 -4.03 -3.24 11.97
N THR A 160 -3.07 -2.87 11.15
CA THR A 160 -1.66 -3.14 11.48
C THR A 160 -1.20 -2.12 12.50
N LYS A 161 -1.23 -2.49 13.77
CA LYS A 161 -0.74 -1.63 14.86
C LYS A 161 0.78 -1.59 14.83
N ASN A 162 1.32 -0.41 14.94
CA ASN A 162 2.74 -0.24 15.12
C ASN A 162 3.07 -0.27 16.61
N ILE A 163 3.68 -1.33 17.04
CA ILE A 163 3.81 -1.66 18.47
C ILE A 163 4.85 -0.81 19.20
N SER A 164 5.76 -0.11 18.53
CA SER A 164 6.84 0.57 19.28
C SER A 164 7.48 1.81 18.67
N ASN A 165 7.10 2.24 17.51
CA ASN A 165 7.79 3.37 16.86
C ASN A 165 6.83 4.29 16.12
N LYS A 166 6.76 5.57 16.51
CA LYS A 166 6.08 6.65 15.77
C LYS A 166 6.56 6.82 14.30
N LYS A 167 7.46 5.92 13.84
CA LYS A 167 8.03 5.93 12.47
C LYS A 167 7.08 5.40 11.41
N PHE A 168 6.05 4.63 11.77
CA PHE A 168 5.15 4.01 10.80
C PHE A 168 3.70 4.46 11.01
N ILE A 169 3.00 4.71 9.94
CA ILE A 169 1.58 5.04 9.96
C ILE A 169 0.76 3.74 10.02
N PRO A 170 -0.24 3.65 10.91
CA PRO A 170 -1.12 2.49 10.98
C PRO A 170 -1.82 2.25 9.64
N ARG A 171 -1.87 0.99 9.22
CA ARG A 171 -2.62 0.59 8.02
C ARG A 171 -3.94 -0.01 8.42
N ILE A 172 -4.98 0.36 7.69
CA ILE A 172 -6.32 -0.18 7.84
C ILE A 172 -6.72 -0.91 6.56
N LYS A 173 -7.48 -1.99 6.72
CA LYS A 173 -8.01 -2.84 5.66
C LYS A 173 -9.54 -2.84 5.80
N PRO A 174 -10.23 -1.92 5.10
CA PRO A 174 -11.68 -1.72 5.29
C PRO A 174 -12.57 -2.78 4.65
N LEU A 175 -12.02 -3.64 3.75
CA LEU A 175 -12.72 -4.73 3.05
C LEU A 175 -12.74 -6.03 3.83
#